data_ab2cd0bb5788fe04f319ba59e46a3559
#
_entry.id   ab2cd0bb5788fe04f319ba59e46a3559
#
_cell.length_a   1.000
_cell.length_b   1.000
_cell.length_c   1.000
_cell.angle_alpha   90.00
_cell.angle_beta   90.00
_cell.angle_gamma   90.00
#
_symmetry.space_group_name_H-M   'P 1'
#
loop_
_entity.id
_entity.type
_entity.pdbx_description
1 polymer ?
#
loop_
_entity_poly.entity_id
_entity_poly.type
_entity_poly.pdbx_seq_one_letter_code
_entity_poly.pdbx_strand_id
1 'polypeptide(L)'
;MGLQWFVLRSKPNKELALWRELSARGLESFYPQLHVHPVNPRSRKIRPYFPGYLFLHTDIEQVGTSTFQWIPFSSGLVSFDGLPAMVPDNLIQAIRRHVDEINSAGGEQLAGLRRGETVVIQGGPFDGYEAIFDTRLAGTERVRVLLKLLRARQMNLELPAAQIQRLRQKRR
;
A
#
# COMPACT_ATOMS: atom_id res chain seq x y z
N MET A 1 7.59 -22.25 -11.04
CA MET A 1 7.61 -20.91 -11.64
C MET A 1 8.50 -20.03 -10.80
N GLY A 2 9.35 -19.26 -11.22
CA GLY A 2 10.35 -18.51 -10.49
C GLY A 2 9.86 -17.49 -9.46
N LEU A 3 10.75 -16.62 -9.04
CA LEU A 3 10.49 -15.55 -8.07
C LEU A 3 9.46 -14.55 -8.60
N GLN A 4 8.46 -14.25 -7.77
CA GLN A 4 7.43 -13.26 -8.08
C GLN A 4 7.07 -12.46 -6.83
N TRP A 5 6.51 -11.27 -7.03
CA TRP A 5 6.03 -10.44 -5.95
C TRP A 5 4.60 -10.79 -5.56
N PHE A 6 4.39 -10.91 -4.26
CA PHE A 6 3.09 -11.16 -3.64
C PHE A 6 2.79 -10.12 -2.59
N VAL A 7 1.53 -9.99 -2.19
CA VAL A 7 1.11 -9.11 -1.12
C VAL A 7 0.96 -9.90 0.16
N LEU A 8 1.69 -9.51 1.19
CA LEU A 8 1.64 -10.11 2.53
C LEU A 8 0.90 -9.18 3.48
N ARG A 9 -0.06 -9.73 4.22
CA ARG A 9 -0.79 -8.98 5.23
C ARG A 9 -0.07 -9.04 6.56
N SER A 10 0.12 -7.88 7.17
CA SER A 10 0.65 -7.71 8.52
C SER A 10 -0.46 -7.65 9.56
N LYS A 11 -0.16 -8.07 10.78
CA LYS A 11 -0.99 -7.70 11.93
C LYS A 11 -0.97 -6.19 12.15
N PRO A 12 -2.02 -5.60 12.74
CA PRO A 12 -2.11 -4.15 12.92
C PRO A 12 -0.89 -3.57 13.62
N ASN A 13 -0.33 -2.52 13.03
CA ASN A 13 0.84 -1.78 13.53
C ASN A 13 2.13 -2.63 13.68
N LYS A 14 2.22 -3.75 12.98
CA LYS A 14 3.37 -4.67 13.04
C LYS A 14 4.13 -4.79 11.72
N GLU A 15 3.93 -3.87 10.79
CA GLU A 15 4.56 -3.91 9.46
C GLU A 15 6.10 -3.89 9.57
N LEU A 16 6.64 -3.00 10.38
CA LEU A 16 8.10 -2.92 10.58
C LEU A 16 8.66 -4.18 11.24
N ALA A 17 7.97 -4.70 12.25
CA ALA A 17 8.38 -5.93 12.94
C ALA A 17 8.35 -7.13 11.98
N LEU A 18 7.31 -7.22 11.15
CA LEU A 18 7.20 -8.25 10.12
C LEU A 18 8.32 -8.12 9.08
N TRP A 19 8.59 -6.91 8.61
CA TRP A 19 9.68 -6.68 7.65
C TRP A 19 11.04 -7.12 8.19
N ARG A 20 11.32 -6.84 9.45
CA ARG A 20 12.54 -7.30 10.13
C ARG A 20 12.61 -8.81 10.24
N GLU A 21 11.50 -9.49 10.54
CA GLU A 21 11.41 -10.95 10.57
C GLU A 21 11.69 -11.57 9.20
N LEU A 22 11.11 -11.02 8.14
CA LEU A 22 11.35 -11.48 6.77
C LEU A 22 12.84 -11.33 6.40
N SER A 23 13.42 -10.18 6.71
CA SER A 23 14.84 -9.91 6.45
C SER A 23 15.76 -10.85 7.23
N ALA A 24 15.44 -11.10 8.50
CA ALA A 24 16.22 -12.04 9.34
C ALA A 24 16.16 -13.48 8.80
N ARG A 25 15.12 -13.85 8.09
CA ARG A 25 14.94 -15.15 7.44
C ARG A 25 15.54 -15.22 6.04
N GLY A 26 16.16 -14.14 5.56
CA GLY A 26 16.69 -14.06 4.21
C GLY A 26 15.65 -13.97 3.10
N LEU A 27 14.42 -13.62 3.44
CA LEU A 27 13.35 -13.41 2.47
C LEU A 27 13.38 -11.98 1.95
N GLU A 28 13.42 -11.84 0.63
CA GLU A 28 13.35 -10.54 0.00
C GLU A 28 11.95 -9.95 0.15
N SER A 29 11.88 -8.77 0.74
CA SER A 29 10.61 -8.08 0.97
C SER A 29 10.75 -6.59 0.75
N PHE A 30 9.62 -5.95 0.44
CA PHE A 30 9.53 -4.51 0.27
C PHE A 30 8.45 -3.95 1.18
N TYR A 31 8.87 -3.07 2.08
CA TYR A 31 8.02 -2.32 2.97
C TYR A 31 8.10 -0.84 2.63
N PRO A 32 7.17 -0.33 1.78
CA PRO A 32 7.15 1.09 1.43
C PRO A 32 6.82 1.93 2.66
N GLN A 33 7.73 2.82 3.01
CA GLN A 33 7.66 3.67 4.19
C GLN A 33 7.62 5.13 3.79
N LEU A 34 6.77 5.91 4.46
CA LEU A 34 6.72 7.34 4.31
C LEU A 34 7.31 8.03 5.53
N HIS A 35 8.18 8.98 5.28
CA HIS A 35 8.62 9.90 6.31
C HIS A 35 7.53 10.94 6.55
N VAL A 36 7.12 11.10 7.80
CA VAL A 36 6.12 12.06 8.22
C VAL A 36 6.71 13.04 9.21
N HIS A 37 6.25 14.28 9.16
CA HIS A 37 6.59 15.32 10.14
C HIS A 37 5.41 15.47 11.10
N PRO A 38 5.37 14.71 12.22
CA PRO A 38 4.25 14.79 13.13
C PRO A 38 4.25 16.11 13.89
N VAL A 39 3.06 16.66 14.12
CA VAL A 39 2.86 17.84 14.97
C VAL A 39 3.34 17.54 16.39
N ASN A 40 3.14 16.32 16.87
CA ASN A 40 3.66 15.86 18.15
C ASN A 40 5.04 15.19 17.95
N PRO A 41 6.13 15.72 18.56
CA PRO A 41 7.48 15.14 18.42
C PRO A 41 7.60 13.70 18.91
N ARG A 42 6.68 13.22 19.75
CA ARG A 42 6.65 11.85 20.27
C ARG A 42 5.95 10.88 19.33
N SER A 43 5.28 11.35 18.29
CA SER A 43 4.61 10.52 17.31
C SER A 43 5.61 9.84 16.38
N ARG A 44 5.19 8.73 15.77
CA ARG A 44 6.03 8.01 14.80
C ARG A 44 6.40 8.90 13.62
N LYS A 45 7.69 8.91 13.27
CA LYS A 45 8.23 9.65 12.13
C LYS A 45 8.15 8.90 10.81
N ILE A 46 7.81 7.63 10.86
CA ILE A 46 7.68 6.74 9.70
C ILE A 46 6.30 6.08 9.74
N ARG A 47 5.62 6.09 8.60
CA ARG A 47 4.34 5.42 8.42
C ARG A 47 4.39 4.48 7.23
N PRO A 48 3.67 3.35 7.26
CA PRO A 48 3.53 2.52 6.08
C PRO A 48 2.77 3.27 4.98
N TYR A 49 3.22 3.11 3.75
CA TYR A 49 2.50 3.62 2.58
C TYR A 49 1.21 2.83 2.33
N PHE A 50 1.26 1.52 2.59
CA PHE A 50 0.10 0.64 2.60
C PHE A 50 -0.08 0.04 4.01
N PRO A 51 -0.87 0.65 4.89
CA PRO A 51 -1.08 0.11 6.23
C PRO A 51 -1.62 -1.32 6.21
N GLY A 52 -0.93 -2.20 6.90
CA GLY A 52 -1.27 -3.61 6.98
C GLY A 52 -0.74 -4.49 5.87
N TYR A 53 0.09 -3.95 4.94
CA TYR A 53 0.58 -4.71 3.79
C TYR A 53 2.08 -4.50 3.55
N LEU A 54 2.73 -5.61 3.15
CA LEU A 54 4.07 -5.62 2.61
C LEU A 54 4.08 -6.38 1.29
N PHE A 55 5.15 -6.23 0.54
CA PHE A 55 5.38 -7.03 -0.67
C PHE A 55 6.49 -8.05 -0.40
N LEU A 56 6.26 -9.27 -0.84
CA LEU A 56 7.17 -10.39 -0.66
C LEU A 56 7.58 -10.94 -2.02
N HIS A 57 8.88 -11.07 -2.24
CA HIS A 57 9.46 -11.62 -3.46
C HIS A 57 9.93 -13.05 -3.21
N THR A 58 9.20 -14.01 -3.72
CA THR A 58 9.46 -15.44 -3.43
C THR A 58 8.93 -16.35 -4.52
N ASP A 59 9.40 -17.59 -4.49
CA ASP A 59 8.80 -18.68 -5.25
C ASP A 59 7.89 -19.49 -4.33
N ILE A 60 6.59 -19.29 -4.46
CA ILE A 60 5.59 -19.95 -3.61
C ILE A 60 5.46 -21.44 -3.84
N GLU A 61 5.87 -21.94 -5.01
CA GLU A 61 5.85 -23.37 -5.29
C GLU A 61 6.94 -24.09 -4.47
N GLN A 62 8.09 -23.45 -4.27
CA GLN A 62 9.18 -24.01 -3.46
C GLN A 62 8.92 -23.89 -1.96
N VAL A 63 8.42 -22.75 -1.52
CA VAL A 63 8.28 -22.44 -0.08
C VAL A 63 6.93 -22.87 0.48
N GLY A 64 5.90 -22.89 -0.34
CA GLY A 64 4.52 -23.13 0.08
C GLY A 64 3.82 -21.92 0.67
N THR A 65 2.56 -21.73 0.31
CA THR A 65 1.77 -20.55 0.72
C THR A 65 1.51 -20.50 2.23
N SER A 66 1.35 -21.67 2.85
CA SER A 66 1.07 -21.78 4.30
C SER A 66 2.22 -21.32 5.19
N THR A 67 3.46 -21.38 4.69
CA THR A 67 4.64 -20.95 5.44
C THR A 67 4.53 -19.50 5.90
N PHE A 68 4.02 -18.63 5.04
CA PHE A 68 3.94 -17.20 5.31
C PHE A 68 2.89 -16.84 6.35
N GLN A 69 1.90 -17.68 6.58
CA GLN A 69 0.89 -17.51 7.63
C GLN A 69 1.49 -17.62 9.03
N TRP A 70 2.53 -18.42 9.20
CA TRP A 70 3.13 -18.73 10.50
C TRP A 70 4.33 -17.86 10.86
N ILE A 71 4.75 -16.97 9.99
CA ILE A 71 5.80 -15.99 10.31
C ILE A 71 5.25 -15.03 11.39
N PRO A 72 6.01 -14.73 12.45
CA PRO A 72 5.58 -13.76 13.45
C PRO A 72 5.14 -12.43 12.82
N PHE A 73 4.03 -11.89 13.30
CA PHE A 73 3.38 -10.66 12.83
C PHE A 73 2.71 -10.74 11.46
N SER A 74 2.79 -11.88 10.80
CA SER A 74 2.10 -12.12 9.52
C SER A 74 0.67 -12.61 9.73
N SER A 75 -0.23 -12.18 8.85
CA SER A 75 -1.59 -12.72 8.70
C SER A 75 -1.74 -13.53 7.39
N GLY A 76 -0.64 -13.84 6.72
CA GLY A 76 -0.60 -14.63 5.49
C GLY A 76 -0.67 -13.79 4.22
N LEU A 77 -0.56 -14.48 3.09
CA LEU A 77 -0.66 -13.86 1.77
C LEU A 77 -2.09 -13.40 1.47
N VAL A 78 -2.21 -12.24 0.85
CA VAL A 78 -3.48 -11.82 0.25
C VAL A 78 -3.79 -12.75 -0.93
N SER A 79 -4.98 -13.33 -0.90
CA SER A 79 -5.42 -14.29 -1.91
C SER A 79 -6.84 -13.99 -2.37
N PHE A 80 -7.13 -14.28 -3.63
CA PHE A 80 -8.46 -14.19 -4.21
C PHE A 80 -8.80 -15.54 -4.82
N ASP A 81 -9.92 -16.11 -4.40
CA ASP A 81 -10.38 -17.44 -4.84
C ASP A 81 -9.29 -18.54 -4.68
N GLY A 82 -8.55 -18.47 -3.57
CA GLY A 82 -7.49 -19.42 -3.25
C GLY A 82 -6.15 -19.17 -3.96
N LEU A 83 -6.07 -18.17 -4.82
CA LEU A 83 -4.85 -17.82 -5.54
C LEU A 83 -4.19 -16.58 -4.91
N PRO A 84 -2.90 -16.65 -4.54
CA PRO A 84 -2.17 -15.49 -4.05
C PRO A 84 -2.15 -14.35 -5.06
N ALA A 85 -2.35 -13.13 -4.58
CA ALA A 85 -2.31 -11.93 -5.40
C ALA A 85 -0.88 -11.63 -5.83
N MET A 86 -0.60 -11.69 -7.12
CA MET A 86 0.68 -11.33 -7.71
C MET A 86 0.73 -9.85 -8.07
N VAL A 87 1.90 -9.25 -7.90
CA VAL A 87 2.18 -7.87 -8.27
C VAL A 87 3.26 -7.84 -9.33
N PRO A 88 3.05 -7.17 -10.47
CA PRO A 88 4.09 -7.04 -11.49
C PRO A 88 5.34 -6.32 -10.97
N ASP A 89 6.51 -6.74 -11.39
CA ASP A 89 7.78 -6.12 -10.96
C ASP A 89 7.86 -4.63 -11.33
N ASN A 90 7.37 -4.24 -12.48
CA ASN A 90 7.32 -2.83 -12.89
C ASN A 90 6.48 -1.97 -11.92
N LEU A 91 5.43 -2.53 -11.34
CA LEU A 91 4.62 -1.83 -10.33
C LEU A 91 5.41 -1.65 -9.02
N ILE A 92 6.14 -2.66 -8.59
CA ILE A 92 7.02 -2.56 -7.40
C ILE A 92 8.07 -1.46 -7.62
N GLN A 93 8.72 -1.42 -8.78
CA GLN A 93 9.70 -0.38 -9.08
C GLN A 93 9.08 1.02 -9.14
N ALA A 94 7.87 1.13 -9.67
CA ALA A 94 7.13 2.39 -9.68
C ALA A 94 6.77 2.85 -8.27
N ILE A 95 6.37 1.95 -7.38
CA ILE A 95 6.10 2.27 -5.97
C ILE A 95 7.38 2.76 -5.29
N ARG A 96 8.52 2.10 -5.50
CA ARG A 96 9.80 2.53 -4.94
C ARG A 96 10.15 3.96 -5.32
N ARG A 97 10.07 4.27 -6.61
CA ARG A 97 10.35 5.64 -7.11
C ARG A 97 9.39 6.66 -6.52
N HIS A 98 8.12 6.33 -6.47
CA HIS A 98 7.10 7.24 -5.99
C HIS A 98 7.23 7.53 -4.48
N VAL A 99 7.51 6.50 -3.69
CA VAL A 99 7.80 6.66 -2.25
C VAL A 99 9.03 7.55 -2.04
N ASP A 100 10.08 7.35 -2.82
CA ASP A 100 11.29 8.19 -2.76
C ASP A 100 10.99 9.64 -3.12
N GLU A 101 10.17 9.88 -4.13
CA GLU A 101 9.71 11.23 -4.50
C GLU A 101 8.93 11.91 -3.38
N ILE A 102 7.99 11.22 -2.76
CA ILE A 102 7.21 11.75 -1.64
C ILE A 102 8.11 12.08 -0.46
N ASN A 103 9.02 11.19 -0.10
CA ASN A 103 9.95 11.38 1.02
C ASN A 103 10.90 12.56 0.77
N SER A 104 11.19 12.87 -0.49
CA SER A 104 12.04 13.99 -0.88
C SER A 104 11.30 15.32 -0.96
N ALA A 105 10.00 15.32 -1.24
CA ALA A 105 9.23 16.53 -1.56
C ALA A 105 8.49 17.17 -0.37
N GLY A 106 8.24 16.43 0.71
CA GLY A 106 7.56 16.91 1.93
C GLY A 106 6.18 17.55 1.76
N GLY A 107 5.11 16.89 2.11
CA GLY A 107 3.75 17.36 2.42
C GLY A 107 2.86 17.96 1.32
N GLU A 108 1.58 17.58 1.31
CA GLU A 108 0.60 17.98 0.30
C GLU A 108 -0.80 18.27 0.87
N GLN A 109 -1.65 19.04 0.15
CA GLN A 109 -2.91 19.61 0.64
C GLN A 109 -4.16 19.15 -0.11
N LEU A 110 -5.29 19.02 0.61
CA LEU A 110 -6.61 18.65 0.07
C LEU A 110 -7.78 19.52 0.50
N ALA A 111 -8.77 19.65 -0.39
CA ALA A 111 -10.04 20.28 -0.09
C ALA A 111 -11.27 19.54 -0.68
N GLY A 112 -12.29 19.32 0.14
CA GLY A 112 -13.68 19.13 -0.32
C GLY A 112 -14.17 17.77 -0.79
N LEU A 113 -13.44 16.66 -0.60
CA LEU A 113 -13.90 15.32 -0.92
C LEU A 113 -14.81 14.73 0.17
N ARG A 114 -15.86 14.03 -0.26
CA ARG A 114 -16.81 13.35 0.63
C ARG A 114 -16.57 11.84 0.60
N ARG A 115 -16.81 11.17 1.73
CA ARG A 115 -16.76 9.73 1.81
C ARG A 115 -17.68 9.06 0.79
N GLY A 116 -17.16 8.03 0.13
CA GLY A 116 -17.88 7.30 -0.93
C GLY A 116 -17.76 7.91 -2.32
N GLU A 117 -17.14 9.06 -2.45
CA GLU A 117 -16.92 9.72 -3.75
C GLU A 117 -15.87 8.95 -4.56
N THR A 118 -16.17 8.71 -5.85
CA THR A 118 -15.21 8.09 -6.76
C THR A 118 -14.15 9.11 -7.18
N VAL A 119 -12.92 8.70 -7.08
CA VAL A 119 -11.73 9.49 -7.44
C VAL A 119 -10.86 8.73 -8.41
N VAL A 120 -10.05 9.47 -9.17
CA VAL A 120 -9.00 8.89 -10.00
C VAL A 120 -7.66 9.24 -9.38
N ILE A 121 -6.79 8.24 -9.29
CA ILE A 121 -5.43 8.44 -8.79
C ILE A 121 -4.58 9.02 -9.92
N GLN A 122 -3.89 10.11 -9.63
CA GLN A 122 -2.99 10.78 -10.55
C GLN A 122 -1.54 10.63 -10.10
N GLY A 123 -0.72 10.18 -11.00
CA GLY A 123 0.70 9.97 -10.74
C GLY A 123 0.97 8.73 -9.89
N GLY A 124 2.23 8.34 -9.86
CA GLY A 124 2.67 7.17 -9.13
C GLY A 124 2.23 5.84 -9.73
N PRO A 125 2.40 4.76 -8.96
CA PRO A 125 2.20 3.39 -9.45
C PRO A 125 0.74 3.06 -9.77
N PHE A 126 -0.20 3.80 -9.19
CA PHE A 126 -1.64 3.59 -9.39
C PHE A 126 -2.27 4.66 -10.30
N ASP A 127 -1.46 5.36 -11.09
CA ASP A 127 -1.95 6.38 -12.01
C ASP A 127 -3.06 5.85 -12.92
N GLY A 128 -4.17 6.59 -13.01
CA GLY A 128 -5.33 6.24 -13.80
C GLY A 128 -6.29 5.22 -13.17
N TYR A 129 -5.95 4.65 -12.02
CA TYR A 129 -6.86 3.74 -11.30
C TYR A 129 -8.00 4.51 -10.64
N GLU A 130 -9.19 3.94 -10.71
CA GLU A 130 -10.33 4.42 -9.95
C GLU A 130 -10.30 3.90 -8.51
N ALA A 131 -10.66 4.76 -7.59
CA ALA A 131 -10.76 4.45 -6.17
C ALA A 131 -11.94 5.15 -5.54
N ILE A 132 -12.34 4.70 -4.36
CA ILE A 132 -13.40 5.34 -3.56
C ILE A 132 -12.74 6.08 -2.41
N PHE A 133 -13.05 7.37 -2.27
CA PHE A 133 -12.57 8.14 -1.13
C PHE A 133 -13.22 7.63 0.15
N ASP A 134 -12.43 7.25 1.13
CA ASP A 134 -12.90 6.75 2.41
C ASP A 134 -12.84 7.84 3.48
N THR A 135 -11.66 8.36 3.77
CA THR A 135 -11.52 9.37 4.81
C THR A 135 -10.22 10.16 4.67
N ARG A 136 -10.23 11.34 5.29
CA ARG A 136 -8.99 12.05 5.59
C ARG A 136 -8.40 11.51 6.88
N LEU A 137 -7.09 11.33 6.90
CA LEU A 137 -6.41 10.90 8.11
C LEU A 137 -6.14 12.13 8.98
N ALA A 138 -6.65 12.09 10.21
CA ALA A 138 -6.54 13.18 11.16
C ALA A 138 -5.09 13.61 11.40
N GLY A 139 -4.84 14.93 11.35
CA GLY A 139 -3.52 15.51 11.56
C GLY A 139 -2.51 15.27 10.43
N THR A 140 -2.95 14.79 9.27
CA THR A 140 -2.12 14.58 8.08
C THR A 140 -2.83 15.09 6.83
N GLU A 141 -2.06 15.38 5.78
CA GLU A 141 -2.59 15.69 4.45
C GLU A 141 -2.77 14.43 3.59
N ARG A 142 -3.00 13.32 4.23
CA ARG A 142 -3.20 12.03 3.59
C ARG A 142 -4.67 11.64 3.61
N VAL A 143 -5.02 10.83 2.65
CA VAL A 143 -6.36 10.27 2.51
C VAL A 143 -6.27 8.76 2.37
N ARG A 144 -7.31 8.10 2.85
CA ARG A 144 -7.52 6.68 2.59
C ARG A 144 -8.50 6.53 1.44
N VAL A 145 -8.13 5.72 0.49
CA VAL A 145 -8.99 5.32 -0.62
C VAL A 145 -9.08 3.78 -0.66
N LEU A 146 -10.19 3.31 -1.17
CA LEU A 146 -10.39 1.89 -1.42
C LEU A 146 -10.06 1.63 -2.88
N LEU A 147 -8.88 1.11 -3.13
CA LEU A 147 -8.42 0.78 -4.47
C LEU A 147 -9.07 -0.51 -4.94
N LYS A 148 -9.70 -0.48 -6.10
CA LYS A 148 -10.23 -1.67 -6.74
C LYS A 148 -9.09 -2.40 -7.44
N LEU A 149 -8.57 -3.45 -6.81
CA LEU A 149 -7.58 -4.35 -7.37
C LEU A 149 -8.22 -5.68 -7.77
N LEU A 150 -7.81 -6.18 -8.92
CA LEU A 150 -8.03 -7.57 -9.33
C LEU A 150 -9.46 -8.10 -9.07
N ARG A 151 -10.35 -7.96 -10.04
CA ARG A 151 -11.71 -8.55 -10.04
C ARG A 151 -12.61 -8.09 -8.88
N ALA A 152 -12.78 -6.78 -8.71
CA ALA A 152 -13.73 -6.17 -7.76
C ALA A 152 -13.43 -6.34 -6.27
N ARG A 153 -12.24 -6.81 -5.89
CA ARG A 153 -11.79 -6.73 -4.50
C ARG A 153 -11.16 -5.36 -4.22
N GLN A 154 -11.31 -4.90 -3.00
CA GLN A 154 -10.83 -3.58 -2.58
C GLN A 154 -9.65 -3.72 -1.62
N MET A 155 -8.66 -2.87 -1.79
CA MET A 155 -7.54 -2.72 -0.87
C MET A 155 -7.49 -1.28 -0.36
N ASN A 156 -7.28 -1.11 0.92
CA ASN A 156 -7.07 0.21 1.50
C ASN A 156 -5.73 0.77 1.05
N LEU A 157 -5.74 1.96 0.52
CA LEU A 157 -4.57 2.68 0.08
C LEU A 157 -4.54 4.07 0.70
N GLU A 158 -3.43 4.43 1.31
CA GLU A 158 -3.19 5.78 1.80
C GLU A 158 -2.31 6.54 0.82
N LEU A 159 -2.80 7.68 0.36
CA LEU A 159 -2.15 8.51 -0.65
C LEU A 159 -2.05 9.94 -0.18
N PRO A 160 -1.00 10.67 -0.64
CA PRO A 160 -1.04 12.11 -0.63
C PRO A 160 -2.26 12.62 -1.36
N ALA A 161 -2.84 13.62 -0.80
CA ALA A 161 -4.06 14.22 -1.30
C ALA A 161 -3.98 14.77 -2.71
N ALA A 162 -2.86 15.33 -3.13
CA ALA A 162 -2.67 15.84 -4.49
C ALA A 162 -2.67 14.74 -5.56
N GLN A 163 -2.55 13.47 -5.17
CA GLN A 163 -2.65 12.34 -6.10
C GLN A 163 -4.08 11.91 -6.40
N ILE A 164 -5.07 12.58 -5.87
CA ILE A 164 -6.47 12.23 -6.06
C ILE A 164 -7.16 13.33 -6.85
N GLN A 165 -7.88 12.95 -7.88
CA GLN A 165 -8.75 13.84 -8.64
C GLN A 165 -10.16 13.30 -8.66
N ARG A 166 -11.15 14.20 -8.53
CA ARG A 166 -12.56 13.85 -8.74
C ARG A 166 -12.78 13.35 -10.15
N LEU A 167 -13.53 12.25 -10.28
CA LEU A 167 -14.01 11.80 -11.56
C LEU A 167 -15.00 12.87 -12.09
N ARG A 168 -14.65 13.56 -13.17
CA ARG A 168 -15.57 14.45 -13.84
C ARG A 168 -16.66 13.61 -14.47
N GLN A 169 -17.88 13.71 -13.96
CA GLN A 169 -19.03 13.21 -14.69
C GLN A 169 -19.10 13.98 -16.02
N LYS A 170 -18.98 13.27 -17.13
CA LYS A 170 -19.34 13.83 -18.43
C LYS A 170 -20.83 14.18 -18.31
N ARG A 171 -21.13 15.46 -18.27
CA ARG A 171 -22.51 15.90 -18.51
C ARG A 171 -22.91 15.36 -19.88
N ARG A 172 -23.87 14.47 -19.88
CA ARG A 172 -24.58 14.08 -21.11
C ARG A 172 -25.36 15.25 -21.62
#